data_02d820693709662259e3100be9ebb234
#
_entry.id   02d820693709662259e3100be9ebb234
#
_cell.length_a   1.000
_cell.length_b   1.000
_cell.length_c   1.000
_cell.angle_alpha   90.00
_cell.angle_beta   90.00
_cell.angle_gamma   90.00
#
_symmetry.space_group_name_H-M   'P 1'
#
loop_
_entity.id
_entity.type
_entity.pdbx_description
1 polymer ?
#
loop_
_entity_poly.entity_id
_entity_poly.type
_entity_poly.pdbx_seq_one_letter_code
_entity_poly.pdbx_strand_id
1 'polypeptide(L)'
;ALAERGLRAAVADGRPEVIFDWSERARAFASRVPPVRPPADKAAADALQELRALRVEVAAGAVSVAGRRRMGELERQVRDRALYPPGPGIVTEPLALDDLRSRLVDDEATLVSHLVVDGHLHALVVTARDATVHALGPYASVGQLMVRLGVDLDAAATRLAAPMRQAVSTSAYGTGVELAKALLDPLPLSAGPLLLVPSAALATVPWTLLPPLVGVPVCVSRTATAWALTRRPDETVGSVGLVAGPGVERAEEEIGRAGASWSAAEALRHGAASATGLTALASRVDLLHVAAHGTHNADNPLFSGLQLADGPWFGHDIAAVDPVPAQVVLSSCELGRATVRAGEETLGMTAAWQHAGARSVVASPVRVNDETACEVLAVHHARLAAGDRPAVALAAATSALSADAAPAPLLCFGAGW
;
A
#
# COMPACT_ATOMS: atom_id res chain seq x y z
N ALA A 1 -0.56 0.03 24.83
CA ALA A 1 -0.12 -0.32 26.20
C ALA A 1 -0.03 -1.84 26.45
N LEU A 2 -1.15 -2.63 26.35
CA LEU A 2 -1.09 -4.08 26.63
C LEU A 2 -0.31 -4.84 25.57
N ALA A 3 -0.59 -4.58 24.28
CA ALA A 3 0.10 -5.19 23.15
C ALA A 3 1.61 -4.90 23.14
N GLU A 4 2.01 -3.68 23.45
CA GLU A 4 3.43 -3.29 23.57
C GLU A 4 4.15 -4.02 24.72
N ARG A 5 3.47 -4.16 25.87
CA ARG A 5 4.02 -4.93 26.99
C ARG A 5 4.20 -6.40 26.62
N GLY A 6 3.22 -6.98 25.94
CA GLY A 6 3.28 -8.36 25.47
C GLY A 6 4.41 -8.57 24.45
N LEU A 7 4.55 -7.66 23.49
CA LEU A 7 5.62 -7.74 22.50
C LEU A 7 7.01 -7.56 23.14
N ARG A 8 7.15 -6.64 24.11
CA ARG A 8 8.38 -6.47 24.88
C ARG A 8 8.75 -7.74 25.65
N ALA A 9 7.79 -8.36 26.32
CA ALA A 9 8.01 -9.63 27.04
C ALA A 9 8.38 -10.76 26.08
N ALA A 10 7.75 -10.82 24.89
CA ALA A 10 8.05 -11.81 23.88
C ALA A 10 9.47 -11.66 23.32
N VAL A 11 9.91 -10.42 23.03
CA VAL A 11 11.29 -10.17 22.56
C VAL A 11 12.32 -10.51 23.67
N ALA A 12 12.01 -10.24 24.94
CA ALA A 12 12.86 -10.63 26.06
C ALA A 12 12.91 -12.15 26.28
N ASP A 13 11.84 -12.89 25.98
CA ASP A 13 11.78 -14.37 25.98
C ASP A 13 12.66 -14.96 24.88
N GLY A 14 12.71 -14.33 23.71
CA GLY A 14 13.58 -14.70 22.59
C GLY A 14 13.09 -15.86 21.74
N ARG A 15 12.00 -16.54 22.09
CA ARG A 15 11.44 -17.66 21.29
C ARG A 15 10.66 -17.14 20.07
N PRO A 16 10.99 -17.62 18.85
CA PRO A 16 10.34 -17.17 17.62
C PRO A 16 8.81 -17.31 17.64
N GLU A 17 8.29 -18.40 18.20
CA GLU A 17 6.85 -18.69 18.26
C GLU A 17 6.12 -17.67 19.11
N VAL A 18 6.72 -17.28 20.25
CA VAL A 18 6.15 -16.30 21.18
C VAL A 18 6.16 -14.91 20.56
N ILE A 19 7.26 -14.55 19.88
CA ILE A 19 7.39 -13.27 19.18
C ILE A 19 6.38 -13.19 18.02
N PHE A 20 6.24 -14.27 17.25
CA PHE A 20 5.28 -14.33 16.17
C PHE A 20 3.85 -14.13 16.67
N ASP A 21 3.41 -14.91 17.64
CA ASP A 21 2.05 -14.83 18.20
C ASP A 21 1.74 -13.42 18.75
N TRP A 22 2.65 -12.83 19.52
CA TRP A 22 2.45 -11.49 20.06
C TRP A 22 2.47 -10.40 18.99
N SER A 23 3.32 -10.55 17.95
CA SER A 23 3.37 -9.60 16.84
C SER A 23 2.09 -9.61 16.01
N GLU A 24 1.56 -10.80 15.71
CA GLU A 24 0.29 -10.97 14.98
C GLU A 24 -0.89 -10.41 15.81
N ARG A 25 -0.95 -10.71 17.11
CA ARG A 25 -1.99 -10.19 18.03
C ARG A 25 -1.92 -8.67 18.17
N ALA A 26 -0.72 -8.10 18.33
CA ALA A 26 -0.54 -6.66 18.44
C ALA A 26 -1.05 -5.93 17.17
N ARG A 27 -0.69 -6.45 16.00
CA ARG A 27 -1.13 -5.90 14.70
C ARG A 27 -2.60 -6.18 14.41
N ALA A 28 -3.12 -7.35 14.78
CA ALA A 28 -4.55 -7.67 14.65
C ALA A 28 -5.41 -6.76 15.53
N PHE A 29 -4.92 -6.40 16.71
CA PHE A 29 -5.61 -5.44 17.59
C PHE A 29 -5.65 -4.04 16.96
N ALA A 30 -4.56 -3.61 16.34
CA ALA A 30 -4.48 -2.37 15.59
C ALA A 30 -5.38 -2.38 14.31
N SER A 31 -5.61 -3.55 13.74
CA SER A 31 -6.48 -3.76 12.56
C SER A 31 -7.99 -3.83 12.90
N ARG A 32 -8.35 -3.79 14.19
CA ARG A 32 -9.75 -3.85 14.65
C ARG A 32 -10.56 -2.59 14.40
N VAL A 33 -10.03 -1.64 13.64
CA VAL A 33 -10.89 -0.59 13.08
C VAL A 33 -11.90 -1.30 12.20
N PRO A 34 -13.20 -1.28 12.56
CA PRO A 34 -14.20 -1.97 11.77
C PRO A 34 -14.15 -1.48 10.34
N PRO A 35 -14.43 -2.35 9.34
CA PRO A 35 -14.58 -1.91 7.98
C PRO A 35 -15.58 -0.78 7.98
N VAL A 36 -15.14 0.38 7.55
CA VAL A 36 -16.08 1.47 7.32
C VAL A 36 -16.85 1.09 6.08
N ARG A 37 -17.92 0.34 6.28
CA ARG A 37 -18.97 0.33 5.26
C ARG A 37 -19.53 1.73 5.25
N PRO A 38 -19.79 2.35 4.08
CA PRO A 38 -20.60 3.55 4.03
C PRO A 38 -21.84 3.16 4.84
N PRO A 39 -22.23 3.96 5.81
CA PRO A 39 -23.46 3.67 6.50
C PRO A 39 -24.51 3.53 5.40
N ALA A 40 -25.38 2.53 5.50
CA ALA A 40 -26.68 2.53 4.84
C ALA A 40 -27.52 3.77 5.29
N ASP A 41 -26.91 4.66 6.02
CA ASP A 41 -27.37 5.91 6.59
C ASP A 41 -27.24 7.01 5.52
N LYS A 42 -28.37 7.38 4.97
CA LYS A 42 -28.51 8.49 4.02
C LYS A 42 -27.79 9.77 4.51
N ALA A 43 -27.79 10.05 5.80
CA ALA A 43 -27.16 11.24 6.35
C ALA A 43 -25.62 11.22 6.28
N ALA A 44 -24.97 10.06 6.27
CA ALA A 44 -23.53 9.99 6.04
C ALA A 44 -23.20 10.06 4.54
N ALA A 45 -24.02 9.51 3.67
CA ALA A 45 -23.88 9.67 2.23
C ALA A 45 -24.04 11.15 1.83
N ASP A 46 -25.05 11.82 2.38
CA ASP A 46 -25.28 13.27 2.16
C ASP A 46 -24.09 14.11 2.69
N ALA A 47 -23.54 13.75 3.87
CA ALA A 47 -22.37 14.44 4.45
C ALA A 47 -21.10 14.24 3.59
N LEU A 48 -20.88 13.05 3.02
CA LEU A 48 -19.77 12.80 2.10
C LEU A 48 -19.94 13.60 0.80
N GLN A 49 -21.15 13.68 0.27
CA GLN A 49 -21.43 14.47 -0.93
C GLN A 49 -21.18 15.98 -0.70
N GLU A 50 -21.64 16.52 0.43
CA GLU A 50 -21.37 17.92 0.82
C GLU A 50 -19.87 18.16 1.01
N LEU A 51 -19.15 17.22 1.64
CA LEU A 51 -17.70 17.30 1.83
C LEU A 51 -16.95 17.34 0.48
N ARG A 52 -17.36 16.52 -0.51
CA ARG A 52 -16.79 16.57 -1.86
C ARG A 52 -16.98 17.91 -2.52
N ALA A 53 -18.18 18.47 -2.47
CA ALA A 53 -18.46 19.78 -3.05
C ALA A 53 -17.57 20.88 -2.43
N LEU A 54 -17.44 20.90 -1.11
CA LEU A 54 -16.56 21.84 -0.42
C LEU A 54 -15.07 21.65 -0.76
N ARG A 55 -14.62 20.42 -0.98
CA ARG A 55 -13.23 20.15 -1.40
C ARG A 55 -12.94 20.61 -2.82
N VAL A 56 -13.92 20.55 -3.72
CA VAL A 56 -13.82 21.15 -5.07
C VAL A 56 -13.67 22.66 -4.96
N GLU A 57 -14.46 23.33 -4.09
CA GLU A 57 -14.35 24.77 -3.85
C GLU A 57 -12.97 25.14 -3.27
N VAL A 58 -12.40 24.31 -2.38
CA VAL A 58 -11.03 24.49 -1.87
C VAL A 58 -10.01 24.46 -3.00
N ALA A 59 -10.11 23.47 -3.87
CA ALA A 59 -9.19 23.29 -5.00
C ALA A 59 -9.28 24.47 -5.99
N ALA A 60 -10.48 25.07 -6.14
CA ALA A 60 -10.72 26.28 -6.92
C ALA A 60 -10.30 27.58 -6.21
N GLY A 61 -9.79 27.50 -4.97
CA GLY A 61 -9.43 28.69 -4.17
C GLY A 61 -10.62 29.51 -3.64
N ALA A 62 -11.85 29.01 -3.77
CA ALA A 62 -13.09 29.73 -3.50
C ALA A 62 -13.66 29.48 -2.08
N VAL A 63 -13.04 28.60 -1.27
CA VAL A 63 -13.61 28.21 0.02
C VAL A 63 -13.51 29.31 1.07
N SER A 64 -14.62 29.62 1.72
CA SER A 64 -14.71 30.55 2.84
C SER A 64 -14.19 29.96 4.16
N VAL A 65 -13.98 30.79 5.18
CA VAL A 65 -13.68 30.34 6.56
C VAL A 65 -14.80 29.46 7.10
N ALA A 66 -16.06 29.79 6.79
CA ALA A 66 -17.21 28.97 7.16
C ALA A 66 -17.20 27.62 6.47
N GLY A 67 -16.83 27.56 5.18
CA GLY A 67 -16.67 26.31 4.43
C GLY A 67 -15.62 25.39 5.03
N ARG A 68 -14.44 25.91 5.41
CA ARG A 68 -13.40 25.12 6.11
C ARG A 68 -13.88 24.56 7.45
N ARG A 69 -14.61 25.36 8.23
CA ARG A 69 -15.22 24.90 9.49
C ARG A 69 -16.23 23.77 9.24
N ARG A 70 -17.08 23.96 8.22
CA ARG A 70 -18.11 22.97 7.83
C ARG A 70 -17.46 21.64 7.41
N MET A 71 -16.36 21.69 6.66
CA MET A 71 -15.60 20.48 6.30
C MET A 71 -15.16 19.70 7.54
N GLY A 72 -14.58 20.37 8.55
CA GLY A 72 -14.17 19.72 9.80
C GLY A 72 -15.35 19.13 10.60
N GLU A 73 -16.54 19.74 10.51
CA GLU A 73 -17.76 19.18 11.11
C GLU A 73 -18.24 17.92 10.39
N LEU A 74 -18.25 17.95 9.05
CA LEU A 74 -18.63 16.81 8.21
C LEU A 74 -17.66 15.63 8.39
N GLU A 75 -16.35 15.90 8.41
CA GLU A 75 -15.32 14.88 8.67
C GLU A 75 -15.52 14.22 10.04
N ARG A 76 -15.83 14.99 11.08
CA ARG A 76 -16.17 14.43 12.39
C ARG A 76 -17.44 13.60 12.34
N GLN A 77 -18.50 14.11 11.70
CA GLN A 77 -19.77 13.42 11.58
C GLN A 77 -19.64 12.05 10.88
N VAL A 78 -18.89 12.00 9.78
CA VAL A 78 -18.62 10.74 9.06
C VAL A 78 -17.77 9.80 9.90
N ARG A 79 -16.69 10.30 10.54
CA ARG A 79 -15.81 9.52 11.40
C ARG A 79 -16.55 8.90 12.58
N ASP A 80 -17.36 9.67 13.30
CA ASP A 80 -18.05 9.20 14.50
C ASP A 80 -19.03 8.05 14.15
N ARG A 81 -19.66 8.13 12.98
CA ARG A 81 -20.53 7.05 12.48
C ARG A 81 -19.76 5.84 11.98
N ALA A 82 -18.57 6.06 11.43
CA ALA A 82 -17.69 5.00 10.96
C ALA A 82 -17.04 4.22 12.10
N LEU A 83 -16.73 4.87 13.23
CA LEU A 83 -16.07 4.25 14.38
C LEU A 83 -17.03 3.42 15.25
N TYR A 84 -18.34 3.56 15.11
CA TYR A 84 -19.34 2.87 15.90
C TYR A 84 -20.36 2.12 15.04
N PRO A 85 -19.96 1.17 14.15
CA PRO A 85 -20.94 0.33 13.48
C PRO A 85 -21.59 -0.58 14.53
N PRO A 86 -22.92 -0.77 14.48
CA PRO A 86 -23.59 -1.72 15.35
C PRO A 86 -23.19 -3.14 14.93
N GLY A 87 -22.56 -3.90 15.83
CA GLY A 87 -22.28 -5.31 15.66
C GLY A 87 -20.97 -5.77 16.33
N PRO A 88 -20.85 -7.06 16.66
CA PRO A 88 -19.59 -7.63 17.11
C PRO A 88 -18.60 -7.60 15.95
N GLY A 89 -17.46 -6.94 16.11
CA GLY A 89 -16.36 -6.99 15.14
C GLY A 89 -15.92 -8.45 14.93
N ILE A 90 -15.62 -8.82 13.69
CA ILE A 90 -15.04 -10.15 13.39
C ILE A 90 -13.62 -10.15 13.94
N VAL A 91 -13.38 -10.94 14.97
CA VAL A 91 -12.05 -11.19 15.50
C VAL A 91 -11.48 -12.37 14.71
N THR A 92 -10.59 -12.09 13.78
CA THR A 92 -9.84 -13.16 13.10
C THR A 92 -8.79 -13.68 14.07
N GLU A 93 -8.77 -14.98 14.32
CA GLU A 93 -7.70 -15.61 15.10
C GLU A 93 -6.37 -15.49 14.33
N PRO A 94 -5.28 -15.12 15.00
CA PRO A 94 -3.97 -15.11 14.39
C PRO A 94 -3.58 -16.49 13.87
N LEU A 95 -2.93 -16.52 12.71
CA LEU A 95 -2.35 -17.74 12.14
C LEU A 95 -1.29 -18.30 13.09
N ALA A 96 -1.24 -19.62 13.27
CA ALA A 96 -0.14 -20.27 13.99
C ALA A 96 1.14 -20.27 13.14
N LEU A 97 2.32 -20.26 13.80
CA LEU A 97 3.61 -20.24 13.10
C LEU A 97 3.79 -21.46 12.18
N ASP A 98 3.37 -22.63 12.62
CA ASP A 98 3.47 -23.86 11.80
C ASP A 98 2.55 -23.83 10.57
N ASP A 99 1.36 -23.22 10.70
CA ASP A 99 0.46 -23.03 9.56
C ASP A 99 1.06 -22.03 8.55
N LEU A 100 1.74 -20.99 9.03
CA LEU A 100 2.48 -20.06 8.17
C LEU A 100 3.60 -20.81 7.43
N ARG A 101 4.42 -21.58 8.15
CA ARG A 101 5.53 -22.35 7.56
C ARG A 101 5.04 -23.29 6.46
N SER A 102 3.93 -23.98 6.70
CA SER A 102 3.29 -24.85 5.70
C SER A 102 2.89 -24.11 4.42
N ARG A 103 2.44 -22.86 4.53
CA ARG A 103 2.06 -22.01 3.38
C ARG A 103 3.25 -21.43 2.61
N LEU A 104 4.41 -21.27 3.27
CA LEU A 104 5.64 -20.79 2.64
C LEU A 104 6.37 -21.87 1.82
N VAL A 105 6.05 -23.16 2.05
CA VAL A 105 6.68 -24.30 1.34
C VAL A 105 6.48 -24.22 -0.16
N ASP A 106 5.23 -24.00 -0.60
CA ASP A 106 4.84 -24.11 -2.01
C ASP A 106 5.58 -23.11 -2.93
N ASP A 107 5.93 -21.95 -2.38
CA ASP A 107 6.59 -20.86 -3.12
C ASP A 107 8.08 -20.73 -2.75
N GLU A 108 8.61 -21.58 -1.86
CA GLU A 108 9.94 -21.42 -1.26
C GLU A 108 10.18 -20.01 -0.69
N ALA A 109 9.10 -19.40 -0.19
CA ALA A 109 9.09 -18.01 0.26
C ALA A 109 9.67 -17.87 1.67
N THR A 110 10.19 -16.67 1.95
CA THR A 110 10.64 -16.26 3.29
C THR A 110 9.77 -15.13 3.81
N LEU A 111 9.32 -15.23 5.06
CA LEU A 111 8.71 -14.09 5.76
C LEU A 111 9.76 -13.36 6.58
N VAL A 112 9.76 -12.03 6.51
CA VAL A 112 10.51 -11.15 7.42
C VAL A 112 9.54 -10.20 8.12
N SER A 113 9.41 -10.36 9.43
CA SER A 113 8.61 -9.48 10.28
C SER A 113 9.51 -8.55 11.07
N HIS A 114 9.50 -7.26 10.75
CA HIS A 114 10.26 -6.25 11.49
C HIS A 114 9.46 -5.73 12.68
N LEU A 115 10.13 -5.57 13.80
CA LEU A 115 9.56 -5.13 15.06
C LEU A 115 10.39 -3.97 15.63
N VAL A 116 9.74 -2.96 16.18
CA VAL A 116 10.41 -1.90 16.95
C VAL A 116 9.96 -2.03 18.41
N VAL A 117 10.91 -2.36 19.28
CA VAL A 117 10.67 -2.52 20.72
C VAL A 117 11.67 -1.66 21.49
N ASP A 118 11.20 -0.77 22.33
CA ASP A 118 12.02 0.16 23.12
C ASP A 118 13.09 0.91 22.30
N GLY A 119 12.71 1.33 21.08
CA GLY A 119 13.60 2.04 20.15
C GLY A 119 14.63 1.17 19.43
N HIS A 120 14.57 -0.15 19.58
CA HIS A 120 15.43 -1.10 18.90
C HIS A 120 14.66 -1.90 17.85
N LEU A 121 15.32 -2.13 16.72
CA LEU A 121 14.82 -2.95 15.64
C LEU A 121 15.17 -4.41 15.86
N HIS A 122 14.20 -5.27 15.63
CA HIS A 122 14.34 -6.71 15.57
C HIS A 122 13.68 -7.23 14.30
N ALA A 123 14.15 -8.35 13.77
CA ALA A 123 13.51 -9.07 12.70
C ALA A 123 13.28 -10.54 13.11
N LEU A 124 12.06 -11.00 12.90
CA LEU A 124 11.72 -12.42 12.90
C LEU A 124 11.75 -12.89 11.44
N VAL A 125 12.62 -13.84 11.13
CA VAL A 125 12.72 -14.50 9.82
C VAL A 125 12.09 -15.88 9.93
N VAL A 126 11.12 -16.16 9.07
CA VAL A 126 10.43 -17.46 9.01
C VAL A 126 10.56 -18.04 7.60
N THR A 127 11.06 -19.25 7.52
CA THR A 127 11.10 -20.08 6.31
C THR A 127 10.23 -21.33 6.50
N ALA A 128 10.07 -22.12 5.47
CA ALA A 128 9.41 -23.42 5.59
C ALA A 128 10.04 -24.34 6.65
N ARG A 129 11.34 -24.17 6.95
CA ARG A 129 12.11 -25.10 7.81
C ARG A 129 12.42 -24.54 9.19
N ASP A 130 12.60 -23.23 9.31
CA ASP A 130 13.14 -22.59 10.50
C ASP A 130 12.48 -21.23 10.79
N ALA A 131 12.62 -20.77 12.02
CA ALA A 131 12.24 -19.42 12.45
C ALA A 131 13.33 -18.88 13.40
N THR A 132 13.88 -17.72 13.06
CA THR A 132 15.00 -17.11 13.80
C THR A 132 14.72 -15.64 14.10
N VAL A 133 15.28 -15.15 15.19
CA VAL A 133 15.14 -13.75 15.64
C VAL A 133 16.49 -13.05 15.58
N HIS A 134 16.52 -11.87 14.99
CA HIS A 134 17.74 -11.08 14.78
C HIS A 134 17.58 -9.70 15.39
N ALA A 135 18.55 -9.24 16.16
CA ALA A 135 18.63 -7.86 16.62
C ALA A 135 19.33 -7.01 15.54
N LEU A 136 18.66 -5.96 15.07
CA LEU A 136 19.14 -5.10 13.98
C LEU A 136 19.74 -3.77 14.48
N GLY A 137 19.62 -3.49 15.78
CA GLY A 137 20.15 -2.27 16.39
C GLY A 137 19.12 -1.14 16.57
N PRO A 138 19.56 0.11 16.79
CA PRO A 138 18.68 1.22 17.13
C PRO A 138 17.87 1.70 15.91
N TYR A 139 16.57 1.90 16.08
CA TYR A 139 15.67 2.43 15.04
C TYR A 139 16.05 3.85 14.60
N ALA A 140 16.61 4.68 15.50
CA ALA A 140 16.88 6.08 15.19
C ALA A 140 17.76 6.28 13.95
N SER A 141 18.76 5.41 13.74
CA SER A 141 19.65 5.45 12.55
C SER A 141 18.86 5.15 11.26
N VAL A 142 18.01 4.14 11.30
CA VAL A 142 17.15 3.77 10.15
C VAL A 142 16.14 4.88 9.86
N GLY A 143 15.53 5.47 10.89
CA GLY A 143 14.61 6.60 10.74
C GLY A 143 15.25 7.80 10.02
N GLN A 144 16.51 8.12 10.32
CA GLN A 144 17.24 9.19 9.61
C GLN A 144 17.49 8.85 8.13
N LEU A 145 17.86 7.60 7.84
CA LEU A 145 18.03 7.14 6.45
C LEU A 145 16.71 7.19 5.67
N MET A 146 15.59 6.80 6.30
CA MET A 146 14.26 6.88 5.68
C MET A 146 13.88 8.33 5.31
N VAL A 147 14.13 9.28 6.21
CA VAL A 147 13.88 10.70 5.94
C VAL A 147 14.73 11.19 4.76
N ARG A 148 16.01 10.85 4.74
CA ARG A 148 16.92 11.21 3.64
C ARG A 148 16.46 10.60 2.32
N LEU A 149 16.17 9.31 2.29
CA LEU A 149 15.67 8.64 1.09
C LEU A 149 14.36 9.25 0.59
N GLY A 150 13.44 9.61 1.50
CA GLY A 150 12.19 10.27 1.15
C GLY A 150 12.40 11.61 0.45
N VAL A 151 13.35 12.43 0.91
CA VAL A 151 13.71 13.72 0.27
C VAL A 151 14.29 13.48 -1.13
N ASP A 152 15.19 12.50 -1.30
CA ASP A 152 15.76 12.16 -2.58
C ASP A 152 14.68 11.66 -3.57
N LEU A 153 13.75 10.82 -3.12
CA LEU A 153 12.66 10.30 -3.95
C LEU A 153 11.64 11.39 -4.31
N ASP A 154 11.31 12.29 -3.40
CA ASP A 154 10.46 13.45 -3.69
C ASP A 154 11.10 14.36 -4.75
N ALA A 155 12.42 14.57 -4.69
CA ALA A 155 13.15 15.29 -5.73
C ALA A 155 13.15 14.53 -7.06
N ALA A 156 13.43 13.21 -7.06
CA ALA A 156 13.44 12.36 -8.25
C ALA A 156 12.09 12.28 -8.95
N ALA A 157 10.99 12.44 -8.20
CA ALA A 157 9.64 12.48 -8.77
C ALA A 157 9.35 13.74 -9.58
N THR A 158 10.20 14.77 -9.49
CA THR A 158 10.05 16.02 -10.24
C THR A 158 10.85 15.99 -11.56
N ARG A 159 10.55 16.94 -12.45
CA ARG A 159 11.36 17.13 -13.67
C ARG A 159 12.69 17.78 -13.31
N LEU A 160 13.76 17.01 -13.40
CA LEU A 160 15.13 17.45 -13.14
C LEU A 160 15.97 17.47 -14.43
N ALA A 161 16.90 18.42 -14.53
CA ALA A 161 17.96 18.37 -15.53
C ALA A 161 18.83 17.11 -15.33
N ALA A 162 19.37 16.55 -16.42
CA ALA A 162 20.09 15.29 -16.39
C ALA A 162 21.20 15.19 -15.30
N PRO A 163 22.07 16.20 -15.09
CA PRO A 163 23.09 16.13 -14.03
C PRO A 163 22.47 16.06 -12.61
N MET A 164 21.39 16.80 -12.38
CA MET A 164 20.70 16.81 -11.08
C MET A 164 19.98 15.47 -10.85
N ARG A 165 19.30 14.94 -11.87
CA ARG A 165 18.67 13.63 -11.81
C ARG A 165 19.68 12.54 -11.45
N GLN A 166 20.83 12.52 -12.12
CA GLN A 166 21.92 11.58 -11.82
C GLN A 166 22.40 11.69 -10.37
N ALA A 167 22.59 12.92 -9.88
CA ALA A 167 23.04 13.15 -8.50
C ALA A 167 22.02 12.65 -7.48
N VAL A 168 20.73 12.95 -7.68
CA VAL A 168 19.63 12.50 -6.82
C VAL A 168 19.49 10.97 -6.86
N SER A 169 19.52 10.35 -8.03
CA SER A 169 19.45 8.88 -8.15
C SER A 169 20.63 8.19 -7.46
N THR A 170 21.84 8.75 -7.59
CA THR A 170 23.03 8.24 -6.90
C THR A 170 22.92 8.36 -5.38
N SER A 171 22.38 9.48 -4.87
CA SER A 171 22.12 9.68 -3.44
C SER A 171 21.08 8.70 -2.91
N ALA A 172 19.95 8.55 -3.63
CA ALA A 172 18.88 7.62 -3.28
C ALA A 172 19.38 6.17 -3.24
N TYR A 173 20.17 5.76 -4.26
CA TYR A 173 20.79 4.43 -4.30
C TYR A 173 21.74 4.21 -3.12
N GLY A 174 22.61 5.16 -2.82
CA GLY A 174 23.53 5.09 -1.68
C GLY A 174 22.79 4.95 -0.35
N THR A 175 21.72 5.72 -0.16
CA THR A 175 20.86 5.62 1.03
C THR A 175 20.12 4.28 1.07
N GLY A 176 19.67 3.76 -0.07
CA GLY A 176 19.10 2.42 -0.20
C GLY A 176 20.05 1.30 0.21
N VAL A 177 21.34 1.41 -0.16
CA VAL A 177 22.41 0.48 0.28
C VAL A 177 22.56 0.50 1.80
N GLU A 178 22.59 1.69 2.42
CA GLU A 178 22.71 1.79 3.89
C GLU A 178 21.47 1.23 4.62
N LEU A 179 20.27 1.44 4.07
CA LEU A 179 19.05 0.83 4.58
C LEU A 179 19.07 -0.70 4.45
N ALA A 180 19.53 -1.24 3.31
CA ALA A 180 19.67 -2.67 3.12
C ALA A 180 20.63 -3.30 4.13
N LYS A 181 21.79 -2.67 4.38
CA LYS A 181 22.72 -3.10 5.41
C LYS A 181 22.10 -3.15 6.81
N ALA A 182 21.22 -2.22 7.13
CA ALA A 182 20.60 -2.15 8.44
C ALA A 182 19.41 -3.12 8.59
N LEU A 183 18.65 -3.36 7.51
CA LEU A 183 17.36 -4.06 7.58
C LEU A 183 17.38 -5.48 7.03
N LEU A 184 18.30 -5.79 6.10
CA LEU A 184 18.28 -7.03 5.33
C LEU A 184 19.58 -7.85 5.43
N ASP A 185 20.75 -7.22 5.31
CA ASP A 185 22.04 -7.94 5.28
C ASP A 185 22.30 -8.84 6.49
N PRO A 186 21.85 -8.49 7.71
CA PRO A 186 22.02 -9.38 8.88
C PRO A 186 21.12 -10.61 8.84
N LEU A 187 20.20 -10.71 7.89
CA LEU A 187 19.17 -11.77 7.86
C LEU A 187 19.55 -12.90 6.91
N PRO A 188 19.25 -14.16 7.27
CA PRO A 188 19.51 -15.32 6.43
C PRO A 188 18.43 -15.45 5.33
N LEU A 189 18.42 -14.53 4.36
CA LEU A 189 17.45 -14.53 3.27
C LEU A 189 17.80 -15.56 2.21
N SER A 190 16.80 -16.32 1.75
CA SER A 190 16.90 -17.22 0.61
C SER A 190 16.58 -16.50 -0.71
N ALA A 191 16.99 -17.11 -1.83
CA ALA A 191 16.75 -16.56 -3.18
C ALA A 191 15.31 -16.86 -3.66
N GLY A 192 14.30 -16.54 -2.88
CA GLY A 192 12.88 -16.76 -3.20
C GLY A 192 12.03 -15.52 -3.00
N PRO A 193 10.71 -15.64 -3.21
CA PRO A 193 9.77 -14.57 -2.90
C PRO A 193 9.83 -14.15 -1.43
N LEU A 194 9.61 -12.87 -1.16
CA LEU A 194 9.73 -12.30 0.17
C LEU A 194 8.41 -11.69 0.65
N LEU A 195 7.89 -12.22 1.75
CA LEU A 195 6.77 -11.62 2.48
C LEU A 195 7.31 -10.71 3.59
N LEU A 196 7.16 -9.41 3.42
CA LEU A 196 7.53 -8.43 4.41
C LEU A 196 6.31 -8.06 5.27
N VAL A 197 6.50 -8.12 6.58
CA VAL A 197 5.55 -7.65 7.57
C VAL A 197 6.25 -6.57 8.42
N PRO A 198 6.39 -5.35 7.87
CA PRO A 198 7.13 -4.30 8.54
C PRO A 198 6.37 -3.76 9.75
N SER A 199 7.12 -3.29 10.76
CA SER A 199 6.57 -2.39 11.77
C SER A 199 6.01 -1.13 11.11
N ALA A 200 5.00 -0.53 11.72
CA ALA A 200 4.43 0.73 11.26
C ALA A 200 5.48 1.83 11.08
N ALA A 201 6.53 1.83 11.90
CA ALA A 201 7.66 2.74 11.78
C ALA A 201 8.45 2.59 10.47
N LEU A 202 8.32 1.47 9.76
CA LEU A 202 8.95 1.16 8.49
C LEU A 202 7.96 1.17 7.30
N ALA A 203 6.74 1.65 7.51
CA ALA A 203 5.66 1.58 6.50
C ALA A 203 5.98 2.36 5.20
N THR A 204 6.85 3.36 5.27
CA THR A 204 7.24 4.18 4.11
C THR A 204 8.54 3.72 3.44
N VAL A 205 9.14 2.61 3.87
CA VAL A 205 10.34 2.05 3.23
C VAL A 205 9.96 1.53 1.84
N PRO A 206 10.60 2.04 0.77
CA PRO A 206 10.37 1.57 -0.60
C PRO A 206 11.20 0.29 -0.85
N TRP A 207 10.76 -0.82 -0.28
CA TRP A 207 11.52 -2.08 -0.21
C TRP A 207 12.08 -2.55 -1.55
N THR A 208 11.33 -2.39 -2.64
CA THR A 208 11.76 -2.79 -4.00
C THR A 208 12.94 -2.00 -4.54
N LEU A 209 13.27 -0.84 -3.94
CA LEU A 209 14.45 -0.05 -4.28
C LEU A 209 15.70 -0.46 -3.49
N LEU A 210 15.58 -1.29 -2.46
CA LEU A 210 16.74 -1.77 -1.73
C LEU A 210 17.50 -2.78 -2.59
N PRO A 211 18.81 -2.61 -2.84
CA PRO A 211 19.55 -3.39 -3.82
C PRO A 211 19.41 -4.91 -3.74
N PRO A 212 19.36 -5.55 -2.55
CA PRO A 212 19.14 -7.00 -2.45
C PRO A 212 17.75 -7.46 -2.92
N LEU A 213 16.78 -6.55 -3.02
CA LEU A 213 15.38 -6.86 -3.38
C LEU A 213 15.01 -6.46 -4.81
N VAL A 214 15.95 -5.86 -5.56
CA VAL A 214 15.71 -5.55 -6.98
C VAL A 214 15.53 -6.85 -7.76
N GLY A 215 14.39 -7.00 -8.44
CA GLY A 215 14.04 -8.21 -9.18
C GLY A 215 13.52 -9.37 -8.32
N VAL A 216 13.46 -9.21 -7.00
CA VAL A 216 12.85 -10.19 -6.11
C VAL A 216 11.36 -9.93 -6.01
N PRO A 217 10.47 -10.94 -6.15
CA PRO A 217 9.05 -10.78 -5.87
C PRO A 217 8.83 -10.47 -4.38
N VAL A 218 8.38 -9.26 -4.09
CA VAL A 218 8.14 -8.78 -2.71
C VAL A 218 6.67 -8.50 -2.51
N CYS A 219 6.08 -9.10 -1.48
CA CYS A 219 4.78 -8.71 -0.94
C CYS A 219 4.95 -8.01 0.40
N VAL A 220 4.21 -6.94 0.61
CA VAL A 220 4.11 -6.25 1.89
C VAL A 220 2.74 -6.50 2.50
N SER A 221 2.69 -7.01 3.72
CA SER A 221 1.43 -7.23 4.42
C SER A 221 1.48 -6.66 5.83
N ARG A 222 0.31 -6.36 6.38
CA ARG A 222 0.18 -5.89 7.77
C ARG A 222 0.43 -7.01 8.78
N THR A 223 0.00 -8.21 8.45
CA THR A 223 0.17 -9.43 9.24
C THR A 223 0.35 -10.63 8.31
N ALA A 224 1.01 -11.67 8.79
CA ALA A 224 1.06 -12.94 8.07
C ALA A 224 -0.34 -13.56 7.92
N THR A 225 -1.19 -13.37 8.93
CA THR A 225 -2.59 -13.80 8.93
C THR A 225 -3.38 -13.15 7.78
N ALA A 226 -3.25 -11.83 7.59
CA ALA A 226 -3.95 -11.12 6.52
C ALA A 226 -3.50 -11.61 5.13
N TRP A 227 -2.19 -11.81 4.92
CA TRP A 227 -1.66 -12.38 3.70
C TRP A 227 -2.23 -13.79 3.44
N ALA A 228 -2.21 -14.65 4.46
CA ALA A 228 -2.68 -16.02 4.33
C ALA A 228 -4.17 -16.13 4.01
N LEU A 229 -5.01 -15.22 4.52
CA LEU A 229 -6.45 -15.18 4.28
C LEU A 229 -6.81 -14.64 2.89
N THR A 230 -5.98 -13.75 2.34
CA THR A 230 -6.20 -13.18 1.00
C THR A 230 -5.59 -14.04 -0.11
N ARG A 231 -4.72 -14.99 0.24
CA ARG A 231 -4.12 -15.93 -0.71
C ARG A 231 -5.18 -16.90 -1.22
N ARG A 232 -5.40 -16.93 -2.52
CA ARG A 232 -6.29 -17.84 -3.22
C ARG A 232 -5.56 -18.47 -4.40
N PRO A 233 -6.03 -19.62 -4.94
CA PRO A 233 -5.53 -20.15 -6.20
C PRO A 233 -5.53 -19.09 -7.29
N ASP A 234 -4.61 -19.22 -8.24
CA ASP A 234 -4.48 -18.26 -9.33
C ASP A 234 -5.76 -18.22 -10.16
N GLU A 235 -6.38 -17.05 -10.16
CA GLU A 235 -7.48 -16.73 -11.07
C GLU A 235 -6.91 -15.86 -12.18
N THR A 236 -7.16 -16.28 -13.42
CA THR A 236 -6.80 -15.47 -14.60
C THR A 236 -7.61 -14.16 -14.58
N VAL A 237 -6.95 -13.05 -14.86
CA VAL A 237 -7.62 -11.75 -15.02
C VAL A 237 -8.46 -11.80 -16.29
N GLY A 238 -9.79 -11.79 -16.15
CA GLY A 238 -10.75 -11.85 -17.26
C GLY A 238 -11.21 -10.47 -17.71
N SER A 239 -11.23 -9.50 -16.80
CA SER A 239 -11.76 -8.15 -17.02
C SER A 239 -10.87 -7.07 -16.41
N VAL A 240 -10.63 -5.99 -17.17
CA VAL A 240 -9.72 -4.91 -16.78
C VAL A 240 -10.40 -3.56 -16.89
N GLY A 241 -10.33 -2.80 -15.80
CA GLY A 241 -10.78 -1.41 -15.73
C GLY A 241 -9.61 -0.46 -15.59
N LEU A 242 -9.60 0.60 -16.38
CA LEU A 242 -8.55 1.61 -16.43
C LEU A 242 -9.17 3.00 -16.22
N VAL A 243 -8.57 3.82 -15.38
CA VAL A 243 -9.10 5.16 -15.07
C VAL A 243 -7.99 6.19 -15.13
N ALA A 244 -8.17 7.23 -15.96
CA ALA A 244 -7.31 8.41 -16.00
C ALA A 244 -8.00 9.57 -15.28
N GLY A 245 -7.50 9.94 -14.11
CA GLY A 245 -7.94 11.10 -13.33
C GLY A 245 -7.48 12.41 -13.96
N PRO A 246 -8.10 13.54 -13.59
CA PRO A 246 -7.77 14.85 -14.12
C PRO A 246 -6.43 15.36 -13.59
N GLY A 247 -5.73 16.16 -14.40
CA GLY A 247 -4.54 16.90 -14.00
C GLY A 247 -3.25 16.09 -13.90
N VAL A 248 -3.27 14.77 -14.05
CA VAL A 248 -2.06 13.93 -14.14
C VAL A 248 -1.59 13.93 -15.59
N GLU A 249 -0.40 14.46 -15.82
CA GLU A 249 0.08 14.78 -17.17
C GLU A 249 0.14 13.57 -18.11
N ARG A 250 0.51 12.39 -17.61
CA ARG A 250 0.65 11.17 -18.42
C ARG A 250 -0.38 10.08 -18.11
N ALA A 251 -1.45 10.38 -17.34
CA ALA A 251 -2.45 9.37 -16.98
C ALA A 251 -3.09 8.69 -18.18
N GLU A 252 -3.45 9.44 -19.24
CA GLU A 252 -4.06 8.87 -20.44
C GLU A 252 -3.07 7.99 -21.24
N GLU A 253 -1.81 8.38 -21.32
CA GLU A 253 -0.74 7.56 -21.91
C GLU A 253 -0.54 6.28 -21.11
N GLU A 254 -0.45 6.39 -19.79
CA GLU A 254 -0.24 5.27 -18.87
C GLU A 254 -1.35 4.22 -19.02
N ILE A 255 -2.63 4.62 -18.91
CA ILE A 255 -3.74 3.68 -19.07
C ILE A 255 -3.85 3.15 -20.50
N GLY A 256 -3.44 3.93 -21.51
CA GLY A 256 -3.38 3.50 -22.91
C GLY A 256 -2.35 2.40 -23.13
N ARG A 257 -1.15 2.57 -22.59
CA ARG A 257 -0.06 1.56 -22.66
C ARG A 257 -0.40 0.30 -21.85
N ALA A 258 -0.96 0.48 -20.65
CA ALA A 258 -1.43 -0.64 -19.83
C ALA A 258 -2.54 -1.43 -20.55
N GLY A 259 -3.51 -0.74 -21.14
CA GLY A 259 -4.63 -1.32 -21.88
C GLY A 259 -4.22 -2.09 -23.13
N ALA A 260 -3.13 -1.71 -23.79
CA ALA A 260 -2.62 -2.38 -24.98
C ALA A 260 -2.24 -3.87 -24.75
N SER A 261 -2.02 -4.27 -23.51
CA SER A 261 -1.72 -5.65 -23.14
C SER A 261 -2.94 -6.56 -23.03
N TRP A 262 -4.15 -6.00 -23.10
CA TRP A 262 -5.41 -6.71 -22.86
C TRP A 262 -6.32 -6.71 -24.08
N SER A 263 -6.95 -7.83 -24.36
CA SER A 263 -7.87 -7.95 -25.51
C SER A 263 -9.17 -7.14 -25.32
N ALA A 264 -9.57 -6.93 -24.06
CA ALA A 264 -10.72 -6.12 -23.69
C ALA A 264 -10.43 -5.40 -22.36
N ALA A 265 -10.20 -4.08 -22.44
CA ALA A 265 -10.07 -3.22 -21.28
C ALA A 265 -11.05 -2.07 -21.39
N GLU A 266 -11.79 -1.80 -20.33
CA GLU A 266 -12.68 -0.63 -20.26
C GLU A 266 -11.93 0.55 -19.64
N ALA A 267 -11.98 1.72 -20.30
CA ALA A 267 -11.26 2.91 -19.83
C ALA A 267 -12.20 4.09 -19.58
N LEU A 268 -12.08 4.68 -18.38
CA LEU A 268 -12.72 5.94 -18.03
C LEU A 268 -11.73 7.09 -18.16
N ARG A 269 -12.14 8.13 -18.92
CA ARG A 269 -11.35 9.34 -19.17
C ARG A 269 -12.22 10.58 -19.01
N HIS A 270 -11.61 11.73 -18.81
CA HIS A 270 -12.31 13.01 -18.72
C HIS A 270 -13.49 12.98 -17.73
N GLY A 271 -14.67 13.47 -18.12
CA GLY A 271 -15.86 13.50 -17.26
C GLY A 271 -16.40 12.12 -16.85
N ALA A 272 -16.05 11.04 -17.58
CA ALA A 272 -16.43 9.68 -17.19
C ALA A 272 -15.59 9.14 -16.03
N ALA A 273 -14.37 9.68 -15.79
CA ALA A 273 -13.54 9.39 -14.64
C ALA A 273 -14.08 10.09 -13.38
N SER A 274 -15.33 9.80 -13.03
CA SER A 274 -16.08 10.33 -11.89
C SER A 274 -16.19 9.31 -10.76
N ALA A 275 -16.59 9.74 -9.57
CA ALA A 275 -16.78 8.86 -8.41
C ALA A 275 -17.79 7.73 -8.71
N THR A 276 -18.90 8.06 -9.36
CA THR A 276 -19.89 7.07 -9.77
C THR A 276 -19.35 6.13 -10.85
N GLY A 277 -18.63 6.67 -11.85
CA GLY A 277 -18.02 5.89 -12.93
C GLY A 277 -16.98 4.90 -12.39
N LEU A 278 -16.07 5.36 -11.52
CA LEU A 278 -15.05 4.50 -10.87
C LEU A 278 -15.71 3.39 -10.06
N THR A 279 -16.68 3.71 -9.20
CA THR A 279 -17.38 2.73 -8.36
C THR A 279 -18.08 1.66 -9.22
N ALA A 280 -18.78 2.09 -10.27
CA ALA A 280 -19.45 1.17 -11.19
C ALA A 280 -18.47 0.31 -12.00
N LEU A 281 -17.35 0.86 -12.47
CA LEU A 281 -16.31 0.10 -13.16
C LEU A 281 -15.64 -0.91 -12.20
N ALA A 282 -15.24 -0.47 -11.02
CA ALA A 282 -14.59 -1.31 -10.02
C ALA A 282 -15.44 -2.55 -9.65
N SER A 283 -16.77 -2.42 -9.61
CA SER A 283 -17.69 -3.51 -9.27
C SER A 283 -17.90 -4.57 -10.38
N ARG A 284 -17.18 -4.49 -11.51
CA ARG A 284 -17.36 -5.45 -12.61
C ARG A 284 -16.06 -5.91 -13.26
N VAL A 285 -14.92 -5.58 -12.66
CA VAL A 285 -13.61 -5.95 -13.19
C VAL A 285 -12.80 -6.74 -12.17
N ASP A 286 -11.90 -7.59 -12.64
CA ASP A 286 -10.97 -8.37 -11.81
C ASP A 286 -9.73 -7.57 -11.46
N LEU A 287 -9.28 -6.72 -12.38
CA LEU A 287 -8.15 -5.81 -12.25
C LEU A 287 -8.60 -4.37 -12.48
N LEU A 288 -8.39 -3.51 -11.50
CA LEU A 288 -8.62 -2.07 -11.60
C LEU A 288 -7.28 -1.33 -11.57
N HIS A 289 -7.04 -0.46 -12.57
CA HIS A 289 -5.90 0.46 -12.56
C HIS A 289 -6.38 1.91 -12.57
N VAL A 290 -5.94 2.70 -11.61
CA VAL A 290 -6.30 4.12 -11.48
C VAL A 290 -5.04 4.97 -11.50
N ALA A 291 -4.89 5.78 -12.55
CA ALA A 291 -3.86 6.82 -12.67
C ALA A 291 -4.50 8.18 -12.34
N ALA A 292 -4.34 8.66 -11.12
CA ALA A 292 -4.97 9.90 -10.64
C ALA A 292 -4.11 10.55 -9.55
N HIS A 293 -4.30 11.85 -9.29
CA HIS A 293 -3.70 12.45 -8.11
C HIS A 293 -4.27 11.83 -6.83
N GLY A 294 -3.36 11.45 -5.93
CA GLY A 294 -3.71 10.99 -4.59
C GLY A 294 -3.59 12.10 -3.57
N THR A 295 -4.45 12.08 -2.57
CA THR A 295 -4.33 12.92 -1.37
C THR A 295 -4.28 12.04 -0.14
N HIS A 296 -3.23 12.20 0.66
CA HIS A 296 -3.13 11.54 1.95
C HIS A 296 -3.63 12.47 3.05
N ASN A 297 -4.56 11.99 3.88
CA ASN A 297 -5.02 12.70 5.07
C ASN A 297 -4.50 11.98 6.33
N ALA A 298 -3.44 12.55 6.93
CA ALA A 298 -2.79 11.97 8.10
C ALA A 298 -3.69 11.94 9.34
N ASP A 299 -4.57 12.93 9.50
CA ASP A 299 -5.48 13.04 10.65
C ASP A 299 -6.66 12.06 10.53
N ASN A 300 -7.05 11.74 9.29
CA ASN A 300 -8.14 10.81 9.02
C ASN A 300 -7.91 10.06 7.69
N PRO A 301 -7.21 8.93 7.72
CA PRO A 301 -6.81 8.18 6.53
C PRO A 301 -7.95 7.72 5.63
N LEU A 302 -9.17 7.60 6.14
CA LEU A 302 -10.36 7.27 5.36
C LEU A 302 -10.81 8.40 4.43
N PHE A 303 -10.32 9.63 4.66
CA PHE A 303 -10.44 10.75 3.74
C PHE A 303 -9.20 10.94 2.84
N SER A 304 -8.25 10.02 2.89
CA SER A 304 -7.32 9.84 1.78
C SER A 304 -8.10 9.40 0.54
N GLY A 305 -7.75 9.91 -0.61
CA GLY A 305 -8.59 9.71 -1.80
C GLY A 305 -7.87 9.96 -3.10
N LEU A 306 -8.56 9.65 -4.17
CA LEU A 306 -8.19 9.88 -5.56
C LEU A 306 -8.94 11.11 -6.08
N GLN A 307 -8.26 12.02 -6.76
CA GLN A 307 -8.90 13.16 -7.40
C GLN A 307 -9.52 12.72 -8.73
N LEU A 308 -10.83 12.79 -8.83
CA LEU A 308 -11.60 12.47 -10.03
C LEU A 308 -12.24 13.73 -10.64
N ALA A 309 -12.92 13.56 -11.77
CA ALA A 309 -13.50 14.67 -12.53
C ALA A 309 -14.58 15.46 -11.76
N ASP A 310 -15.31 14.80 -10.87
CA ASP A 310 -16.39 15.36 -10.05
C ASP A 310 -15.96 15.59 -8.57
N GLY A 311 -14.66 15.46 -8.27
CA GLY A 311 -14.09 15.68 -6.95
C GLY A 311 -13.37 14.45 -6.38
N PRO A 312 -13.00 14.48 -5.09
CA PRO A 312 -12.26 13.38 -4.47
C PRO A 312 -13.13 12.13 -4.28
N TRP A 313 -12.58 10.98 -4.64
CA TRP A 313 -13.10 9.66 -4.30
C TRP A 313 -12.31 9.11 -3.12
N PHE A 314 -12.96 8.93 -1.99
CA PHE A 314 -12.31 8.62 -0.72
C PHE A 314 -12.19 7.12 -0.47
N GLY A 315 -11.35 6.72 0.48
CA GLY A 315 -11.29 5.36 1.01
C GLY A 315 -12.65 4.84 1.51
N HIS A 316 -13.52 5.71 1.98
CA HIS A 316 -14.91 5.40 2.33
C HIS A 316 -15.74 4.88 1.15
N ASP A 317 -15.47 5.34 -0.07
CA ASP A 317 -16.25 4.97 -1.26
C ASP A 317 -16.00 3.54 -1.70
N ILE A 318 -14.85 2.96 -1.31
CA ILE A 318 -14.50 1.56 -1.59
C ILE A 318 -15.58 0.60 -1.07
N ALA A 319 -16.24 0.93 0.03
CA ALA A 319 -17.28 0.10 0.60
C ALA A 319 -18.57 0.03 -0.24
N ALA A 320 -18.72 0.91 -1.24
CA ALA A 320 -19.81 0.82 -2.24
C ALA A 320 -19.43 -0.06 -3.44
N VAL A 321 -18.20 -0.56 -3.51
CA VAL A 321 -17.73 -1.46 -4.56
C VAL A 321 -18.06 -2.90 -4.19
N ASP A 322 -18.92 -3.55 -4.96
CA ASP A 322 -19.33 -4.95 -4.76
C ASP A 322 -19.72 -5.59 -6.10
N PRO A 323 -19.03 -6.64 -6.57
CA PRO A 323 -17.83 -7.26 -5.97
C PRO A 323 -16.58 -6.37 -6.04
N VAL A 324 -15.62 -6.60 -5.15
CA VAL A 324 -14.34 -5.87 -5.11
C VAL A 324 -13.37 -6.50 -6.12
N PRO A 325 -12.61 -5.70 -6.90
CA PRO A 325 -11.56 -6.21 -7.78
C PRO A 325 -10.53 -7.03 -7.01
N ALA A 326 -10.14 -8.17 -7.56
CA ALA A 326 -9.12 -9.01 -6.95
C ALA A 326 -7.74 -8.31 -6.92
N GLN A 327 -7.46 -7.51 -7.94
CA GLN A 327 -6.20 -6.77 -8.09
C GLN A 327 -6.47 -5.29 -8.32
N VAL A 328 -5.70 -4.43 -7.64
CA VAL A 328 -5.81 -2.98 -7.79
C VAL A 328 -4.42 -2.39 -8.02
N VAL A 329 -4.29 -1.52 -9.00
CA VAL A 329 -3.08 -0.73 -9.28
C VAL A 329 -3.42 0.74 -9.05
N LEU A 330 -2.73 1.37 -8.11
CA LEU A 330 -2.90 2.77 -7.78
C LEU A 330 -1.64 3.54 -8.20
N SER A 331 -1.67 4.08 -9.40
CA SER A 331 -0.66 5.01 -9.89
C SER A 331 -0.99 6.42 -9.39
N SER A 332 -0.70 6.63 -8.11
CA SER A 332 -1.05 7.85 -7.41
C SER A 332 -0.02 8.11 -6.32
N CYS A 333 0.48 9.32 -6.28
CA CYS A 333 1.47 9.70 -5.27
C CYS A 333 0.90 9.54 -3.85
N GLU A 334 1.69 8.93 -2.97
CA GLU A 334 1.44 8.83 -1.53
C GLU A 334 0.25 7.98 -1.06
N LEU A 335 -0.50 7.31 -1.94
CA LEU A 335 -1.63 6.46 -1.51
C LEU A 335 -1.19 5.16 -0.81
N GLY A 336 0.05 4.73 -1.04
CA GLY A 336 0.66 3.64 -0.28
C GLY A 336 1.09 4.04 1.14
N ARG A 337 1.09 5.34 1.46
CA ARG A 337 1.38 5.82 2.81
C ARG A 337 0.31 5.36 3.79
N ALA A 338 0.79 4.85 4.89
CA ALA A 338 -0.03 4.48 6.02
C ALA A 338 0.10 5.54 7.12
N THR A 339 -1.02 5.94 7.72
CA THR A 339 -0.96 6.71 8.96
C THR A 339 -0.73 5.75 10.11
N VAL A 340 0.34 6.01 10.84
CA VAL A 340 0.68 5.27 12.04
C VAL A 340 0.05 5.96 13.23
N ARG A 341 -0.81 5.26 13.99
CA ARG A 341 -1.31 5.68 15.29
C ARG A 341 -0.67 4.85 16.40
N ALA A 342 -0.76 5.33 17.62
CA ALA A 342 -0.31 4.58 18.79
C ALA A 342 -0.96 3.19 18.83
N GLY A 343 -0.16 2.11 18.76
CA GLY A 343 -0.63 0.73 18.65
C GLY A 343 -0.47 0.10 17.27
N GLU A 344 0.32 0.69 16.36
CA GLU A 344 0.62 0.17 15.00
C GLU A 344 -0.57 0.18 14.02
N GLU A 345 -1.56 1.05 14.23
CA GLU A 345 -2.68 1.20 13.29
C GLU A 345 -2.19 1.78 11.96
N THR A 346 -2.24 0.96 10.92
CA THR A 346 -1.88 1.35 9.55
C THR A 346 -3.16 1.54 8.74
N LEU A 347 -3.54 2.78 8.49
CA LEU A 347 -4.71 3.14 7.69
C LEU A 347 -4.26 3.88 6.43
N GLY A 348 -4.80 3.49 5.30
CA GLY A 348 -4.54 4.12 4.01
C GLY A 348 -5.40 3.51 2.92
N MET A 349 -5.33 4.05 1.72
CA MET A 349 -6.12 3.57 0.58
C MET A 349 -5.81 2.10 0.25
N THR A 350 -4.54 1.66 0.35
CA THR A 350 -4.14 0.27 0.16
C THR A 350 -4.79 -0.65 1.19
N ALA A 351 -4.79 -0.22 2.46
CA ALA A 351 -5.43 -0.94 3.55
C ALA A 351 -6.96 -1.01 3.38
N ALA A 352 -7.58 0.07 2.89
CA ALA A 352 -9.02 0.10 2.63
C ALA A 352 -9.42 -0.89 1.53
N TRP A 353 -8.67 -0.96 0.42
CA TRP A 353 -8.89 -1.96 -0.63
C TRP A 353 -8.71 -3.40 -0.15
N GLN A 354 -7.62 -3.68 0.59
CA GLN A 354 -7.38 -5.01 1.16
C GLN A 354 -8.48 -5.41 2.15
N HIS A 355 -8.95 -4.45 2.95
CA HIS A 355 -10.02 -4.68 3.91
C HIS A 355 -11.36 -4.96 3.21
N ALA A 356 -11.62 -4.30 2.09
CA ALA A 356 -12.80 -4.56 1.25
C ALA A 356 -12.74 -5.92 0.55
N GLY A 357 -11.56 -6.53 0.41
CA GLY A 357 -11.40 -7.87 -0.17
C GLY A 357 -10.44 -7.97 -1.36
N ALA A 358 -9.79 -6.88 -1.75
CA ALA A 358 -8.75 -6.94 -2.77
C ALA A 358 -7.59 -7.81 -2.29
N ARG A 359 -7.14 -8.75 -3.14
CA ARG A 359 -6.05 -9.68 -2.82
C ARG A 359 -4.69 -8.99 -2.86
N SER A 360 -4.49 -8.18 -3.88
CA SER A 360 -3.25 -7.41 -4.06
C SER A 360 -3.54 -5.98 -4.47
N VAL A 361 -2.73 -5.07 -3.95
CA VAL A 361 -2.75 -3.66 -4.32
C VAL A 361 -1.33 -3.24 -4.67
N VAL A 362 -1.10 -2.83 -5.91
CA VAL A 362 0.17 -2.21 -6.32
C VAL A 362 0.05 -0.70 -6.13
N ALA A 363 0.91 -0.15 -5.29
CA ALA A 363 0.92 1.29 -4.99
C ALA A 363 2.32 1.73 -4.51
N SER A 364 2.56 3.02 -4.46
CA SER A 364 3.78 3.58 -3.91
C SER A 364 3.56 4.21 -2.53
N PRO A 365 4.46 3.97 -1.56
CA PRO A 365 4.45 4.66 -0.27
C PRO A 365 4.98 6.10 -0.33
N VAL A 366 5.58 6.50 -1.44
CA VAL A 366 6.18 7.82 -1.69
C VAL A 366 5.84 8.30 -3.10
N ARG A 367 6.23 9.52 -3.44
CA ARG A 367 5.99 10.06 -4.80
C ARG A 367 6.76 9.27 -5.86
N VAL A 368 6.15 9.11 -7.02
CA VAL A 368 6.70 8.44 -8.20
C VAL A 368 6.78 9.44 -9.35
N ASN A 369 7.82 9.33 -10.16
CA ASN A 369 7.91 10.08 -11.42
C ASN A 369 6.90 9.51 -12.43
N ASP A 370 6.09 10.38 -13.05
CA ASP A 370 5.00 9.95 -13.96
C ASP A 370 5.53 9.17 -15.19
N GLU A 371 6.72 9.51 -15.71
CA GLU A 371 7.33 8.79 -16.83
C GLU A 371 7.73 7.37 -16.42
N THR A 372 8.39 7.25 -15.27
CA THR A 372 8.79 5.96 -14.72
C THR A 372 7.57 5.09 -14.35
N ALA A 373 6.51 5.68 -13.77
CA ALA A 373 5.28 4.97 -13.49
C ALA A 373 4.66 4.39 -14.76
N CYS A 374 4.56 5.22 -15.81
CA CYS A 374 4.03 4.81 -17.12
C CYS A 374 4.83 3.65 -17.74
N GLU A 375 6.17 3.67 -17.65
CA GLU A 375 7.02 2.60 -18.15
C GLU A 375 6.87 1.29 -17.36
N VAL A 376 7.00 1.36 -16.04
CA VAL A 376 6.91 0.17 -15.16
C VAL A 376 5.53 -0.46 -15.24
N LEU A 377 4.46 0.34 -15.18
CA LEU A 377 3.11 -0.19 -15.17
C LEU A 377 2.69 -0.75 -16.52
N ALA A 378 3.22 -0.26 -17.64
CA ALA A 378 3.04 -0.88 -18.95
C ALA A 378 3.65 -2.29 -18.98
N VAL A 379 4.88 -2.48 -18.50
CA VAL A 379 5.53 -3.78 -18.41
C VAL A 379 4.80 -4.69 -17.41
N HIS A 380 4.40 -4.15 -16.25
CA HIS A 380 3.64 -4.87 -15.24
C HIS A 380 2.34 -5.45 -15.83
N HIS A 381 1.54 -4.65 -16.56
CA HIS A 381 0.33 -5.13 -17.23
C HIS A 381 0.62 -6.18 -18.31
N ALA A 382 1.68 -6.04 -19.08
CA ALA A 382 2.09 -7.02 -20.07
C ALA A 382 2.43 -8.39 -19.42
N ARG A 383 3.10 -8.35 -18.27
CA ARG A 383 3.44 -9.55 -17.50
C ARG A 383 2.20 -10.19 -16.86
N LEU A 384 1.28 -9.38 -16.30
CA LEU A 384 -0.01 -9.87 -15.78
C LEU A 384 -0.84 -10.54 -16.90
N ALA A 385 -0.91 -9.92 -18.08
CA ALA A 385 -1.62 -10.49 -19.23
C ALA A 385 -0.99 -11.80 -19.74
N ALA A 386 0.31 -11.97 -19.51
CA ALA A 386 1.02 -13.23 -19.78
C ALA A 386 0.83 -14.31 -18.68
N GLY A 387 0.10 -14.00 -17.60
CA GLY A 387 -0.22 -14.93 -16.52
C GLY A 387 0.70 -14.85 -15.31
N ASP A 388 1.62 -13.88 -15.24
CA ASP A 388 2.42 -13.70 -14.03
C ASP A 388 1.58 -13.20 -12.85
N ARG A 389 1.96 -13.60 -11.66
CA ARG A 389 1.37 -13.09 -10.42
C ARG A 389 1.81 -11.66 -10.14
N PRO A 390 1.00 -10.82 -9.45
CA PRO A 390 1.26 -9.37 -9.32
C PRO A 390 2.65 -8.98 -8.81
N ALA A 391 3.17 -9.64 -7.78
CA ALA A 391 4.51 -9.33 -7.26
C ALA A 391 5.63 -9.76 -8.21
N VAL A 392 5.46 -10.89 -8.93
CA VAL A 392 6.40 -11.37 -9.95
C VAL A 392 6.42 -10.40 -11.14
N ALA A 393 5.24 -10.00 -11.60
CA ALA A 393 5.08 -9.02 -12.68
C ALA A 393 5.73 -7.68 -12.31
N LEU A 394 5.56 -7.22 -11.06
CA LEU A 394 6.15 -5.97 -10.59
C LEU A 394 7.69 -6.06 -10.48
N ALA A 395 8.22 -7.16 -9.95
CA ALA A 395 9.66 -7.40 -9.86
C ALA A 395 10.32 -7.40 -11.25
N ALA A 396 9.70 -8.08 -12.22
CA ALA A 396 10.16 -8.07 -13.60
C ALA A 396 10.09 -6.66 -14.23
N ALA A 397 9.01 -5.91 -13.98
CA ALA A 397 8.82 -4.56 -14.52
C ALA A 397 9.85 -3.56 -13.95
N THR A 398 10.11 -3.59 -12.65
CA THR A 398 11.10 -2.71 -12.02
C THR A 398 12.52 -3.05 -12.44
N SER A 399 12.85 -4.34 -12.65
CA SER A 399 14.16 -4.77 -13.15
C SER A 399 14.43 -4.41 -14.61
N ALA A 400 13.35 -4.20 -15.39
CA ALA A 400 13.48 -3.81 -16.81
C ALA A 400 13.72 -2.31 -17.02
N LEU A 401 13.66 -1.50 -15.97
CA LEU A 401 13.95 -0.07 -16.06
C LEU A 401 15.38 0.21 -16.51
N SER A 402 15.54 1.22 -17.33
CA SER A 402 16.87 1.71 -17.71
C SER A 402 17.62 2.27 -16.49
N ALA A 403 18.94 2.21 -16.52
CA ALA A 403 19.79 2.78 -15.46
C ALA A 403 19.62 4.30 -15.28
N ASP A 404 19.15 5.00 -16.32
CA ASP A 404 18.91 6.45 -16.31
C ASP A 404 17.48 6.83 -15.88
N ALA A 405 16.59 5.84 -15.69
CA ALA A 405 15.23 6.10 -15.23
C ALA A 405 15.22 6.60 -13.78
N ALA A 406 14.20 7.37 -13.44
CA ALA A 406 13.97 7.72 -12.04
C ALA A 406 13.60 6.46 -11.23
N PRO A 407 13.86 6.42 -9.90
CA PRO A 407 13.48 5.29 -9.07
C PRO A 407 11.97 5.00 -9.11
N ALA A 408 11.60 3.72 -9.12
CA ALA A 408 10.21 3.25 -9.09
C ALA A 408 9.86 2.61 -7.74
N PRO A 409 9.47 3.38 -6.73
CA PRO A 409 9.18 2.89 -5.37
C PRO A 409 7.81 2.18 -5.27
N LEU A 410 7.45 1.38 -6.26
CA LEU A 410 6.19 0.64 -6.28
C LEU A 410 6.31 -0.65 -5.46
N LEU A 411 5.28 -0.95 -4.66
CA LEU A 411 5.20 -2.13 -3.81
C LEU A 411 3.92 -2.91 -4.13
N CYS A 412 3.97 -4.22 -3.97
CA CYS A 412 2.80 -5.09 -3.99
C CYS A 412 2.36 -5.36 -2.54
N PHE A 413 1.20 -4.84 -2.17
CA PHE A 413 0.60 -5.04 -0.85
C PHE A 413 -0.39 -6.22 -0.90
N GLY A 414 -0.38 -7.08 0.13
CA GLY A 414 -1.26 -8.25 0.22
C GLY A 414 -0.64 -9.53 -0.36
N ALA A 415 -1.46 -10.39 -0.96
CA ALA A 415 -1.02 -11.64 -1.56
C ALA A 415 -0.80 -11.45 -3.07
N GLY A 416 0.43 -11.26 -3.48
CA GLY A 416 0.84 -11.02 -4.86
C GLY A 416 1.51 -12.22 -5.53
N TRP A 417 1.59 -13.33 -4.84
CA TRP A 417 1.97 -14.67 -5.35
C TRP A 417 1.17 -15.76 -4.68
#